data_d6b3bd1fb96afb63b21244b5a0933851
#
_entry.id   d6b3bd1fb96afb63b21244b5a0933851
#
_cell.length_a   1.000
_cell.length_b   1.000
_cell.length_c   1.000
_cell.angle_alpha   90.00
_cell.angle_beta   90.00
_cell.angle_gamma   90.00
#
_symmetry.space_group_name_H-M   'P 1'
#
loop_
_entity.id
_entity.type
_entity.pdbx_description
1 polymer ?
#
loop_
_entity_poly.entity_id
_entity_poly.type
_entity_poly.pdbx_seq_one_letter_code
_entity_poly.pdbx_strand_id
1 'polypeptide(L)'
;MVGVDLSQPVILPRERDRDGHVLLIAVASVPERLPHTSIPTMSRIPLIATAAFGLEAVVSRELMELGYTDQTVMDGRVKFVGDELAICRCNLWLRSADRLLVEVGSFEAWDYEMLFNQVQSLPWDEWLPFDAKFPVSGKSVRSQLHNEPSIQSVSKKAIVECLKQTYQRHWFEEDGPEYPIEVAILKDWVTLSIDTSGPGLHKRGYRPEVAAAPLRETTAAALVLLSYWNRERPFADPFCGSGTIPIEAAMIARNRAPGANRAFQCEQWGQITRDHWKQAREETRDKQLPKPRFTLQASDIDGRVISLAKKNAFEAGVADDIEFKKLDVLEFKTTREYGCIITNPPYGERMGDDESAADIYDDMADAFEPLTTWSIYALTSHPGFERHFRRKADRRRKMYAGRIECHYFQYYGPRPPGELPLDGEAPLDGEQPVSNEPPTVSPADGSVTTSPAVEADSGTGTN
;
A
#
# COMPACT_ATOMS: atom_id res chain seq x y z
N MET A 1 -6.26 21.70 52.97
CA MET A 1 -7.15 21.40 51.83
C MET A 1 -8.46 22.06 52.12
N VAL A 2 -8.70 23.20 51.55
CA VAL A 2 -9.96 23.94 51.67
C VAL A 2 -10.45 24.17 50.25
N GLY A 3 -11.56 23.53 49.93
CA GLY A 3 -12.22 23.68 48.63
C GLY A 3 -12.82 25.06 48.52
N VAL A 4 -12.53 25.78 47.46
CA VAL A 4 -13.15 27.10 47.16
C VAL A 4 -14.42 26.79 46.34
N ASP A 5 -15.56 27.13 46.97
CA ASP A 5 -16.89 27.09 46.33
C ASP A 5 -17.04 28.34 45.44
N LEU A 6 -17.14 28.14 44.12
CA LEU A 6 -17.26 29.22 43.11
C LEU A 6 -18.70 29.64 42.81
N SER A 7 -19.67 29.30 43.66
CA SER A 7 -21.09 29.63 43.45
C SER A 7 -21.56 30.97 44.06
N GLN A 8 -20.68 31.77 44.66
CA GLN A 8 -21.04 33.06 45.26
C GLN A 8 -20.65 34.24 44.37
N PRO A 9 -21.53 35.26 44.22
CA PRO A 9 -21.21 36.44 43.43
C PRO A 9 -20.15 37.30 44.11
N VAL A 10 -19.12 37.67 43.39
CA VAL A 10 -18.07 38.60 43.84
C VAL A 10 -18.66 40.02 43.91
N ILE A 11 -18.78 40.57 45.13
CA ILE A 11 -19.21 41.95 45.37
C ILE A 11 -17.99 42.86 45.20
N LEU A 12 -17.99 43.71 44.14
CA LEU A 12 -16.99 44.76 43.95
C LEU A 12 -17.32 45.99 44.75
N PRO A 13 -16.34 46.82 45.20
CA PRO A 13 -16.56 47.99 46.02
C PRO A 13 -17.40 49.03 45.27
N ARG A 14 -18.28 49.68 46.03
CA ARG A 14 -19.21 50.74 45.57
C ARG A 14 -18.46 52.07 45.36
N GLU A 15 -18.44 52.53 44.11
CA GLU A 15 -18.08 53.96 43.86
C GLU A 15 -19.30 54.82 43.97
N ARG A 16 -19.11 56.03 44.59
CA ARG A 16 -20.12 57.09 44.70
C ARG A 16 -19.75 58.22 43.77
N ASP A 17 -20.76 58.84 43.17
CA ASP A 17 -20.58 60.11 42.45
C ASP A 17 -20.33 61.27 43.37
N ARG A 18 -20.02 62.45 42.81
CA ARG A 18 -19.70 63.66 43.57
C ARG A 18 -20.88 64.22 44.39
N ASP A 19 -22.10 63.73 44.15
CA ASP A 19 -23.33 64.17 44.80
C ASP A 19 -23.92 63.12 45.77
N GLY A 20 -23.19 62.02 46.01
CA GLY A 20 -23.52 60.99 47.01
C GLY A 20 -24.51 59.91 46.58
N HIS A 21 -24.91 59.87 45.31
CA HIS A 21 -25.81 58.85 44.80
C HIS A 21 -25.09 57.56 44.41
N VAL A 22 -25.69 56.42 44.73
CA VAL A 22 -25.16 55.08 44.36
C VAL A 22 -25.58 54.76 42.92
N LEU A 23 -24.61 54.70 42.00
CA LEU A 23 -24.85 54.27 40.66
C LEU A 23 -24.98 52.74 40.65
N LEU A 24 -26.15 52.19 40.29
CA LEU A 24 -26.38 50.77 39.97
C LEU A 24 -25.94 50.59 38.53
N ILE A 25 -24.72 50.07 38.35
CA ILE A 25 -24.29 49.58 37.01
C ILE A 25 -24.96 48.25 36.82
N ALA A 26 -25.93 48.16 35.92
CA ALA A 26 -26.46 46.89 35.43
C ALA A 26 -25.36 46.14 34.71
N VAL A 27 -24.85 45.06 35.32
CA VAL A 27 -23.97 44.13 34.64
C VAL A 27 -24.82 43.40 33.61
N ALA A 28 -24.61 43.72 32.33
CA ALA A 28 -25.17 42.96 31.23
C ALA A 28 -24.72 41.52 31.38
N SER A 29 -25.69 40.60 31.46
CA SER A 29 -25.43 39.17 31.45
C SER A 29 -24.55 38.82 30.25
N VAL A 30 -23.39 38.22 30.52
CA VAL A 30 -22.52 37.60 29.49
C VAL A 30 -23.39 36.59 28.77
N PRO A 31 -23.54 36.68 27.45
CA PRO A 31 -24.32 35.68 26.73
C PRO A 31 -23.66 34.30 26.96
N GLU A 32 -24.47 33.33 27.37
CA GLU A 32 -24.09 31.93 27.41
C GLU A 32 -23.36 31.59 26.10
N ARG A 33 -22.11 31.11 26.21
CA ARG A 33 -21.38 30.59 25.07
C ARG A 33 -22.24 29.49 24.45
N LEU A 34 -22.80 29.77 23.29
CA LEU A 34 -23.35 28.74 22.43
C LEU A 34 -22.27 27.62 22.30
N PRO A 35 -22.66 26.36 22.37
CA PRO A 35 -21.68 25.29 22.14
C PRO A 35 -21.02 25.56 20.81
N HIS A 36 -19.70 25.72 20.82
CA HIS A 36 -18.91 25.75 19.61
C HIS A 36 -19.17 24.39 18.92
N THR A 37 -20.05 24.39 17.92
CA THR A 37 -20.02 23.37 16.88
C THR A 37 -18.69 23.58 16.16
N SER A 38 -17.62 23.01 16.72
CA SER A 38 -16.39 22.78 15.99
C SER A 38 -16.77 21.90 14.81
N ILE A 39 -16.71 22.47 13.60
CA ILE A 39 -16.61 21.64 12.39
C ILE A 39 -15.48 20.67 12.71
N PRO A 40 -15.69 19.34 12.68
CA PRO A 40 -14.62 18.41 12.97
C PRO A 40 -13.50 18.68 11.97
N THR A 41 -12.39 19.20 12.45
CA THR A 41 -11.18 19.34 11.63
C THR A 41 -10.82 17.91 11.28
N MET A 42 -10.96 17.52 10.00
CA MET A 42 -10.57 16.19 9.56
C MET A 42 -9.12 15.97 10.00
N SER A 43 -8.88 14.90 10.72
CA SER A 43 -7.53 14.50 11.13
C SER A 43 -6.68 14.29 9.88
N ARG A 44 -5.49 14.87 9.87
CA ARG A 44 -4.53 14.70 8.75
C ARG A 44 -3.47 13.69 9.18
N ILE A 45 -3.71 12.43 8.89
CA ILE A 45 -2.84 11.32 9.27
C ILE A 45 -1.93 10.99 8.08
N PRO A 46 -0.59 11.08 8.24
CA PRO A 46 0.35 10.58 7.24
C PRO A 46 0.27 9.06 7.15
N LEU A 47 0.00 8.54 5.96
CA LEU A 47 -0.17 7.11 5.69
C LEU A 47 0.83 6.62 4.64
N ILE A 48 1.22 5.36 4.76
CA ILE A 48 2.11 4.68 3.82
C ILE A 48 1.45 3.38 3.38
N ALA A 49 1.14 3.25 2.08
CA ALA A 49 0.80 1.98 1.47
C ALA A 49 2.09 1.34 0.92
N THR A 50 2.48 0.18 1.46
CA THR A 50 3.68 -0.53 0.97
C THR A 50 3.32 -1.38 -0.24
N ALA A 51 4.22 -1.41 -1.23
CA ALA A 51 4.03 -2.14 -2.48
C ALA A 51 5.23 -3.05 -2.78
N ALA A 52 5.00 -4.15 -3.51
CA ALA A 52 6.11 -4.84 -4.13
C ALA A 52 6.75 -3.94 -5.20
N PHE A 53 8.08 -4.04 -5.35
CA PHE A 53 8.83 -3.25 -6.32
C PHE A 53 8.27 -3.40 -7.74
N GLY A 54 8.02 -2.26 -8.41
CA GLY A 54 7.41 -2.18 -9.74
C GLY A 54 5.86 -2.15 -9.73
N LEU A 55 5.23 -2.19 -8.55
CA LEU A 55 3.77 -2.09 -8.39
C LEU A 55 3.32 -0.77 -7.75
N GLU A 56 4.22 0.14 -7.44
CA GLU A 56 3.94 1.40 -6.76
C GLU A 56 2.91 2.25 -7.55
N ALA A 57 3.03 2.31 -8.87
CA ALA A 57 2.08 3.02 -9.73
C ALA A 57 0.68 2.39 -9.72
N VAL A 58 0.57 1.07 -9.50
CA VAL A 58 -0.73 0.40 -9.37
C VAL A 58 -1.38 0.80 -8.05
N VAL A 59 -0.64 0.75 -6.94
CA VAL A 59 -1.12 1.19 -5.62
C VAL A 59 -1.51 2.66 -5.64
N SER A 60 -0.71 3.53 -6.29
CA SER A 60 -1.02 4.95 -6.45
C SER A 60 -2.35 5.17 -7.16
N ARG A 61 -2.62 4.43 -8.25
CA ARG A 61 -3.90 4.51 -8.97
C ARG A 61 -5.06 4.04 -8.10
N GLU A 62 -4.92 2.94 -7.36
CA GLU A 62 -5.96 2.48 -6.42
C GLU A 62 -6.27 3.53 -5.35
N LEU A 63 -5.25 4.21 -4.82
CA LEU A 63 -5.44 5.32 -3.87
C LEU A 63 -6.15 6.52 -4.51
N MET A 64 -5.81 6.88 -5.75
CA MET A 64 -6.54 7.92 -6.50
C MET A 64 -8.02 7.57 -6.70
N GLU A 65 -8.33 6.33 -7.06
CA GLU A 65 -9.71 5.83 -7.21
C GLU A 65 -10.49 5.87 -5.88
N LEU A 66 -9.80 5.73 -4.74
CA LEU A 66 -10.37 5.91 -3.40
C LEU A 66 -10.51 7.39 -3.00
N GLY A 67 -9.99 8.33 -3.80
CA GLY A 67 -10.07 9.78 -3.57
C GLY A 67 -8.83 10.38 -2.89
N TYR A 68 -7.78 9.62 -2.66
CA TYR A 68 -6.53 10.11 -2.05
C TYR A 68 -5.54 10.53 -3.14
N THR A 69 -5.58 11.82 -3.53
CA THR A 69 -4.82 12.37 -4.67
C THR A 69 -3.48 13.02 -4.27
N ASP A 70 -3.34 13.47 -3.02
CA ASP A 70 -2.09 14.03 -2.48
C ASP A 70 -1.13 12.90 -2.11
N GLN A 71 -0.31 12.48 -3.08
CA GLN A 71 0.53 11.29 -2.97
C GLN A 71 1.99 11.59 -3.31
N THR A 72 2.89 10.85 -2.66
CA THR A 72 4.31 10.76 -3.02
C THR A 72 4.67 9.30 -3.28
N VAL A 73 4.98 8.99 -4.54
CA VAL A 73 5.39 7.64 -4.94
C VAL A 73 6.89 7.49 -4.74
N MET A 74 7.30 6.43 -4.05
CA MET A 74 8.70 6.10 -3.75
C MET A 74 8.91 4.60 -3.94
N ASP A 75 10.17 4.16 -4.03
CA ASP A 75 10.51 2.73 -4.13
C ASP A 75 9.87 1.91 -3.00
N GLY A 76 9.02 0.97 -3.38
CA GLY A 76 8.33 0.06 -2.47
C GLY A 76 7.22 0.67 -1.62
N ARG A 77 6.82 1.94 -1.85
CA ARG A 77 5.78 2.60 -1.05
C ARG A 77 5.12 3.79 -1.75
N VAL A 78 3.89 4.08 -1.34
CA VAL A 78 3.19 5.31 -1.70
C VAL A 78 2.79 6.01 -0.40
N LYS A 79 3.28 7.23 -0.17
CA LYS A 79 2.87 8.09 0.95
C LYS A 79 1.69 8.95 0.54
N PHE A 80 0.75 9.14 1.44
CA PHE A 80 -0.43 10.00 1.24
C PHE A 80 -0.97 10.49 2.58
N VAL A 81 -1.93 11.40 2.54
CA VAL A 81 -2.60 11.92 3.74
C VAL A 81 -4.05 11.47 3.75
N GLY A 82 -4.49 10.93 4.88
CA GLY A 82 -5.87 10.50 5.12
C GLY A 82 -6.38 10.87 6.50
N ASP A 83 -7.44 10.20 6.92
CA ASP A 83 -8.05 10.26 8.24
C ASP A 83 -8.26 8.84 8.79
N GLU A 84 -8.92 8.68 9.91
CA GLU A 84 -9.23 7.39 10.53
C GLU A 84 -10.10 6.51 9.61
N LEU A 85 -11.00 7.13 8.85
CA LEU A 85 -11.80 6.42 7.86
C LEU A 85 -10.95 5.94 6.68
N ALA A 86 -9.93 6.71 6.27
CA ALA A 86 -8.98 6.32 5.24
C ALA A 86 -8.23 5.05 5.63
N ILE A 87 -7.84 4.91 6.91
CA ILE A 87 -7.21 3.69 7.41
C ILE A 87 -8.12 2.47 7.19
N CYS A 88 -9.41 2.59 7.55
CA CYS A 88 -10.38 1.51 7.34
C CYS A 88 -10.57 1.19 5.86
N ARG A 89 -10.81 2.21 5.03
CA ARG A 89 -11.07 2.08 3.60
C ARG A 89 -9.88 1.47 2.86
N CYS A 90 -8.67 1.96 3.10
CA CYS A 90 -7.47 1.46 2.41
C CYS A 90 -7.17 0.01 2.79
N ASN A 91 -7.32 -0.39 4.06
CA ASN A 91 -7.17 -1.79 4.46
C ASN A 91 -8.21 -2.71 3.78
N LEU A 92 -9.44 -2.24 3.58
CA LEU A 92 -10.50 -3.00 2.91
C LEU A 92 -10.31 -3.08 1.40
N TRP A 93 -9.93 -1.98 0.73
CA TRP A 93 -10.01 -1.83 -0.71
C TRP A 93 -8.70 -2.05 -1.47
N LEU A 94 -7.52 -1.78 -0.87
CA LEU A 94 -6.25 -1.93 -1.59
C LEU A 94 -5.99 -3.39 -1.97
N ARG A 95 -5.87 -3.63 -3.28
CA ARG A 95 -5.69 -4.97 -3.86
C ARG A 95 -4.23 -5.32 -4.05
N SER A 96 -3.41 -4.35 -4.44
CA SER A 96 -2.01 -4.54 -4.80
C SER A 96 -1.01 -4.12 -3.71
N ALA A 97 -1.45 -3.39 -2.67
CA ALA A 97 -0.60 -3.04 -1.53
C ALA A 97 -0.37 -4.24 -0.60
N ASP A 98 0.82 -4.32 -0.01
CA ASP A 98 1.18 -5.37 0.95
C ASP A 98 0.73 -5.04 2.38
N ARG A 99 0.78 -3.76 2.79
CA ARG A 99 0.39 -3.23 4.11
C ARG A 99 -0.02 -1.77 4.02
N LEU A 100 -0.82 -1.35 4.99
CA LEU A 100 -1.08 0.06 5.28
C LEU A 100 -0.47 0.42 6.64
N LEU A 101 0.34 1.47 6.67
CA LEU A 101 1.04 1.93 7.87
C LEU A 101 0.66 3.37 8.17
N VAL A 102 0.63 3.74 9.45
CA VAL A 102 0.63 5.14 9.90
C VAL A 102 2.07 5.58 10.05
N GLU A 103 2.47 6.66 9.40
CA GLU A 103 3.79 7.26 9.59
C GLU A 103 3.78 8.16 10.84
N VAL A 104 4.56 7.79 11.85
CA VAL A 104 4.68 8.59 13.09
C VAL A 104 5.72 9.69 12.91
N GLY A 105 6.78 9.42 12.17
CA GLY A 105 7.80 10.41 11.85
C GLY A 105 8.91 9.87 10.97
N SER A 106 9.68 10.80 10.36
CA SER A 106 10.85 10.46 9.57
C SER A 106 11.95 11.51 9.70
N PHE A 107 13.20 11.08 9.77
CA PHE A 107 14.38 11.91 10.02
C PHE A 107 15.67 11.19 9.60
N GLU A 108 16.79 11.90 9.55
CA GLU A 108 18.12 11.30 9.36
C GLU A 108 18.74 10.88 10.70
N ALA A 109 19.42 9.72 10.74
CA ALA A 109 20.22 9.30 11.87
C ALA A 109 21.42 8.44 11.44
N TRP A 110 22.60 8.84 11.86
CA TRP A 110 23.87 8.14 11.56
C TRP A 110 24.40 7.32 12.73
N ASP A 111 23.94 7.61 13.95
CA ASP A 111 24.33 6.91 15.17
C ASP A 111 23.12 6.61 16.07
N TYR A 112 23.34 5.78 17.09
CA TYR A 112 22.28 5.36 17.99
C TYR A 112 21.81 6.43 18.97
N GLU A 113 22.62 7.46 19.24
CA GLU A 113 22.23 8.57 20.10
C GLU A 113 21.24 9.48 19.36
N MET A 114 21.53 9.82 18.10
CA MET A 114 20.59 10.54 17.23
C MET A 114 19.28 9.76 17.06
N LEU A 115 19.38 8.45 16.77
CA LEU A 115 18.21 7.60 16.65
C LEU A 115 17.35 7.65 17.93
N PHE A 116 17.97 7.49 19.09
CA PHE A 116 17.27 7.53 20.38
C PHE A 116 16.57 8.86 20.61
N ASN A 117 17.28 9.98 20.46
CA ASN A 117 16.76 11.32 20.74
C ASN A 117 15.61 11.71 19.81
N GLN A 118 15.75 11.40 18.51
CA GLN A 118 14.71 11.67 17.51
C GLN A 118 13.47 10.80 17.74
N VAL A 119 13.64 9.49 17.99
CA VAL A 119 12.53 8.60 18.31
C VAL A 119 11.79 9.03 19.56
N GLN A 120 12.52 9.44 20.63
CA GLN A 120 11.92 9.90 21.87
C GLN A 120 11.08 11.17 21.70
N SER A 121 11.44 12.03 20.74
CA SER A 121 10.73 13.31 20.51
C SER A 121 9.43 13.19 19.71
N LEU A 122 9.11 12.01 19.19
CA LEU A 122 7.89 11.78 18.40
C LEU A 122 6.64 11.68 19.31
N PRO A 123 5.45 12.01 18.79
CA PRO A 123 4.20 12.05 19.55
C PRO A 123 3.59 10.65 19.74
N TRP A 124 4.28 9.78 20.47
CA TRP A 124 3.86 8.39 20.66
C TRP A 124 2.54 8.25 21.42
N ASP A 125 2.23 9.15 22.32
CA ASP A 125 1.02 9.18 23.14
C ASP A 125 -0.26 9.48 22.33
N GLU A 126 -0.14 10.06 21.15
CA GLU A 126 -1.28 10.20 20.22
C GLU A 126 -1.77 8.84 19.71
N TRP A 127 -0.87 7.85 19.62
CA TRP A 127 -1.18 6.54 19.11
C TRP A 127 -1.20 5.43 20.16
N LEU A 128 -0.26 5.45 21.10
CA LEU A 128 -0.04 4.36 22.05
C LEU A 128 -0.70 4.67 23.39
N PRO A 129 -1.84 4.06 23.74
CA PRO A 129 -2.38 4.14 25.10
C PRO A 129 -1.42 3.50 26.11
N PHE A 130 -1.65 3.78 27.39
CA PHE A 130 -0.74 3.36 28.48
C PHE A 130 -0.61 1.81 28.61
N ASP A 131 -1.58 1.05 28.13
CA ASP A 131 -1.63 -0.41 28.12
C ASP A 131 -1.23 -1.03 26.77
N ALA A 132 -0.87 -0.20 25.77
CA ALA A 132 -0.54 -0.67 24.44
C ALA A 132 0.57 -1.70 24.43
N LYS A 133 0.36 -2.81 23.72
CA LYS A 133 1.41 -3.76 23.35
C LYS A 133 2.06 -3.30 22.05
N PHE A 134 3.33 -2.92 22.06
CA PHE A 134 4.01 -2.35 20.89
C PHE A 134 5.35 -3.06 20.59
N PRO A 135 5.29 -4.21 19.89
CA PRO A 135 6.48 -4.85 19.37
C PRO A 135 7.18 -3.96 18.34
N VAL A 136 8.50 -3.82 18.44
CA VAL A 136 9.30 -3.01 17.51
C VAL A 136 10.12 -3.93 16.62
N SER A 137 10.03 -3.72 15.31
CA SER A 137 10.85 -4.37 14.29
C SER A 137 11.78 -3.35 13.63
N GLY A 138 12.98 -3.75 13.25
CA GLY A 138 13.96 -2.90 12.57
C GLY A 138 14.36 -3.51 11.23
N LYS A 139 14.54 -2.65 10.23
CA LYS A 139 15.09 -2.98 8.92
C LYS A 139 16.09 -1.91 8.53
N SER A 140 17.23 -2.29 7.97
CA SER A 140 18.22 -1.33 7.52
C SER A 140 18.83 -1.73 6.18
N VAL A 141 18.90 -0.77 5.25
CA VAL A 141 19.45 -0.98 3.92
C VAL A 141 20.39 0.19 3.58
N ARG A 142 21.66 -0.14 3.24
CA ARG A 142 22.68 0.84 2.81
C ARG A 142 22.82 2.01 3.77
N SER A 143 22.85 1.74 5.09
CA SER A 143 22.89 2.75 6.14
C SER A 143 24.01 2.45 7.14
N GLN A 144 24.49 3.47 7.87
CA GLN A 144 25.50 3.32 8.92
C GLN A 144 24.96 2.49 10.06
N LEU A 145 23.73 2.71 10.47
CA LEU A 145 23.01 1.88 11.41
C LEU A 145 22.51 0.61 10.70
N HIS A 146 23.23 -0.51 10.84
CA HIS A 146 22.92 -1.76 10.12
C HIS A 146 22.60 -2.95 11.05
N ASN A 147 22.80 -2.82 12.37
CA ASN A 147 22.46 -3.86 13.33
C ASN A 147 20.96 -3.77 13.71
N GLU A 148 20.12 -4.56 13.06
CA GLU A 148 18.67 -4.56 13.27
C GLU A 148 18.25 -4.79 14.75
N PRO A 149 18.83 -5.76 15.51
CA PRO A 149 18.52 -5.92 16.93
C PRO A 149 18.84 -4.67 17.78
N SER A 150 19.94 -3.96 17.49
CA SER A 150 20.27 -2.73 18.19
C SER A 150 19.31 -1.59 17.83
N ILE A 151 18.92 -1.47 16.56
CA ILE A 151 17.90 -0.50 16.11
C ILE A 151 16.58 -0.74 16.86
N GLN A 152 16.13 -1.98 16.94
CA GLN A 152 14.90 -2.37 17.67
C GLN A 152 14.98 -1.99 19.14
N SER A 153 16.08 -2.37 19.81
CA SER A 153 16.28 -2.16 21.24
C SER A 153 16.35 -0.67 21.61
N VAL A 154 17.14 0.12 20.83
CA VAL A 154 17.28 1.57 21.04
C VAL A 154 15.96 2.28 20.81
N SER A 155 15.25 1.95 19.72
CA SER A 155 13.95 2.57 19.40
C SER A 155 12.89 2.20 20.45
N LYS A 156 12.78 0.92 20.85
CA LYS A 156 11.87 0.49 21.92
C LYS A 156 12.12 1.28 23.20
N LYS A 157 13.40 1.41 23.61
CA LYS A 157 13.78 2.16 24.82
C LYS A 157 13.38 3.64 24.70
N ALA A 158 13.62 4.27 23.55
CA ALA A 158 13.28 5.69 23.35
C ALA A 158 11.76 5.93 23.44
N ILE A 159 10.94 5.05 22.84
CA ILE A 159 9.48 5.07 22.95
C ILE A 159 9.05 4.95 24.42
N VAL A 160 9.58 3.98 25.15
CA VAL A 160 9.27 3.78 26.58
C VAL A 160 9.61 5.02 27.40
N GLU A 161 10.76 5.66 27.15
CA GLU A 161 11.15 6.87 27.89
C GLU A 161 10.21 8.06 27.56
N CYS A 162 9.74 8.18 26.31
CA CYS A 162 8.71 9.16 25.95
C CYS A 162 7.41 8.90 26.71
N LEU A 163 6.89 7.67 26.67
CA LEU A 163 5.63 7.30 27.33
C LEU A 163 5.71 7.43 28.86
N LYS A 164 6.86 7.17 29.49
CA LYS A 164 7.07 7.40 30.93
C LYS A 164 6.86 8.86 31.31
N GLN A 165 7.35 9.78 30.47
CA GLN A 165 7.19 11.22 30.71
C GLN A 165 5.73 11.65 30.55
N THR A 166 5.06 11.16 29.51
CA THR A 166 3.66 11.52 29.20
C THR A 166 2.69 10.95 30.23
N TYR A 167 2.79 9.64 30.50
CA TYR A 167 1.84 8.93 31.40
C TYR A 167 2.23 8.99 32.88
N GLN A 168 3.38 9.56 33.24
CA GLN A 168 3.91 9.64 34.62
C GLN A 168 3.96 8.25 35.29
N ARG A 169 4.38 7.22 34.49
CA ARG A 169 4.51 5.83 34.91
C ARG A 169 5.92 5.30 34.67
N HIS A 170 6.35 4.35 35.49
CA HIS A 170 7.66 3.72 35.33
C HIS A 170 7.61 2.35 34.65
N TRP A 171 6.42 1.76 34.56
CA TRP A 171 6.18 0.43 33.99
C TRP A 171 4.91 0.41 33.14
N PHE A 172 4.95 -0.38 32.06
CA PHE A 172 3.84 -0.60 31.12
C PHE A 172 3.60 -2.10 31.01
N GLU A 173 2.37 -2.56 31.25
CA GLU A 173 1.99 -3.98 31.26
C GLU A 173 2.00 -4.60 29.85
N GLU A 174 1.79 -3.82 28.81
CA GLU A 174 1.68 -4.25 27.41
C GLU A 174 0.63 -5.36 27.22
N ASP A 175 -0.49 -5.30 27.91
CA ASP A 175 -1.58 -6.28 27.91
C ASP A 175 -2.83 -5.80 27.11
N GLY A 176 -2.80 -4.58 26.60
CA GLY A 176 -3.83 -3.99 25.75
C GLY A 176 -3.68 -4.31 24.26
N PRO A 177 -4.32 -3.51 23.39
CA PRO A 177 -4.26 -3.68 21.94
C PRO A 177 -2.82 -3.60 21.41
N GLU A 178 -2.55 -4.39 20.36
CA GLU A 178 -1.22 -4.44 19.75
C GLU A 178 -1.05 -3.38 18.67
N TYR A 179 0.07 -2.64 18.74
CA TYR A 179 0.51 -1.59 17.81
C TYR A 179 1.90 -1.95 17.27
N PRO A 180 2.02 -2.78 16.23
CA PRO A 180 3.32 -3.19 15.71
C PRO A 180 4.05 -2.01 15.07
N ILE A 181 5.27 -1.71 15.55
CA ILE A 181 6.07 -0.59 15.08
C ILE A 181 7.17 -1.11 14.15
N GLU A 182 7.32 -0.48 13.00
CA GLU A 182 8.42 -0.71 12.08
C GLU A 182 9.35 0.51 12.07
N VAL A 183 10.66 0.27 12.28
CA VAL A 183 11.74 1.24 12.10
C VAL A 183 12.48 0.86 10.83
N ALA A 184 12.23 1.57 9.74
CA ALA A 184 12.87 1.33 8.45
C ALA A 184 13.95 2.40 8.20
N ILE A 185 15.20 1.96 7.98
CA ILE A 185 16.32 2.85 7.68
C ILE A 185 16.80 2.57 6.25
N LEU A 186 16.77 3.58 5.41
CA LEU A 186 17.25 3.50 4.03
C LEU A 186 18.17 4.68 3.74
N LYS A 187 19.46 4.43 3.46
CA LYS A 187 20.46 5.47 3.21
C LYS A 187 20.48 6.52 4.33
N ASP A 188 20.52 6.07 5.56
CA ASP A 188 20.51 6.85 6.81
C ASP A 188 19.22 7.64 7.08
N TRP A 189 18.21 7.55 6.19
CA TRP A 189 16.89 8.10 6.42
C TRP A 189 16.01 7.10 7.18
N VAL A 190 15.59 7.47 8.37
CA VAL A 190 14.73 6.67 9.27
C VAL A 190 13.28 7.02 9.01
N THR A 191 12.43 6.01 8.92
CA THR A 191 10.96 6.15 8.93
C THR A 191 10.41 5.25 10.04
N LEU A 192 9.64 5.84 10.94
CA LEU A 192 8.91 5.11 11.98
C LEU A 192 7.43 5.05 11.61
N SER A 193 6.88 3.85 11.66
CA SER A 193 5.50 3.62 11.31
C SER A 193 4.83 2.56 12.18
N ILE A 194 3.50 2.61 12.29
CA ILE A 194 2.68 1.63 13.00
C ILE A 194 1.87 0.84 11.97
N ASP A 195 1.95 -0.49 12.02
CA ASP A 195 1.23 -1.37 11.09
C ASP A 195 -0.25 -1.48 11.46
N THR A 196 -1.12 -0.99 10.58
CA THR A 196 -2.57 -1.05 10.75
C THR A 196 -3.18 -2.37 10.29
N SER A 197 -2.49 -3.09 9.39
CA SER A 197 -3.04 -4.24 8.68
C SER A 197 -2.96 -5.55 9.46
N GLY A 198 -1.93 -5.73 10.28
CA GLY A 198 -1.62 -7.01 10.94
C GLY A 198 -1.05 -8.03 9.96
N PRO A 199 -1.69 -9.20 9.73
CA PRO A 199 -1.28 -10.07 8.64
C PRO A 199 -1.30 -9.31 7.30
N GLY A 200 -0.29 -9.50 6.44
CA GLY A 200 -0.19 -8.76 5.17
C GLY A 200 -1.48 -8.81 4.34
N LEU A 201 -1.75 -7.76 3.54
CA LEU A 201 -3.00 -7.63 2.79
C LEU A 201 -3.20 -8.74 1.74
N HIS A 202 -2.13 -9.41 1.29
CA HIS A 202 -2.24 -10.60 0.45
C HIS A 202 -3.03 -11.74 1.13
N LYS A 203 -3.03 -11.84 2.46
CA LYS A 203 -3.83 -12.83 3.18
C LYS A 203 -5.30 -12.41 3.21
N ARG A 204 -6.02 -12.65 2.10
CA ARG A 204 -7.45 -12.29 1.94
C ARG A 204 -8.39 -13.13 2.81
N GLY A 205 -7.93 -14.29 3.27
CA GLY A 205 -8.73 -15.25 4.05
C GLY A 205 -9.35 -16.39 3.23
N TYR A 206 -9.32 -16.34 1.90
CA TYR A 206 -9.92 -17.38 1.07
C TYR A 206 -8.99 -18.59 0.79
N ARG A 207 -7.72 -18.55 1.21
CA ARG A 207 -6.77 -19.68 1.07
C ARG A 207 -6.33 -20.18 2.43
N PRO A 208 -7.12 -21.04 3.10
CA PRO A 208 -6.71 -21.63 4.37
C PRO A 208 -5.58 -22.65 4.23
N GLU A 209 -5.48 -23.30 3.05
CA GLU A 209 -4.44 -24.27 2.73
C GLU A 209 -3.42 -23.64 1.78
N VAL A 210 -2.14 -23.75 2.12
CA VAL A 210 -1.05 -23.17 1.33
C VAL A 210 -0.52 -24.24 0.40
N ALA A 211 -0.72 -24.07 -0.91
CA ALA A 211 0.01 -24.83 -1.93
C ALA A 211 1.51 -24.43 -1.88
N ALA A 212 2.39 -25.27 -2.40
CA ALA A 212 3.81 -24.95 -2.49
C ALA A 212 4.02 -23.64 -3.28
N ALA A 213 4.56 -22.61 -2.62
CA ALA A 213 4.93 -21.29 -3.17
C ALA A 213 3.93 -20.67 -4.19
N PRO A 214 2.66 -20.43 -3.81
CA PRO A 214 1.70 -19.84 -4.73
C PRO A 214 2.01 -18.34 -4.95
N LEU A 215 1.54 -17.79 -6.09
CA LEU A 215 1.56 -16.36 -6.35
C LEU A 215 0.79 -15.63 -5.22
N ARG A 216 1.33 -14.51 -4.72
CA ARG A 216 0.61 -13.69 -3.74
C ARG A 216 -0.62 -13.07 -4.39
N GLU A 217 -1.70 -12.95 -3.63
CA GLU A 217 -2.96 -12.37 -4.07
C GLU A 217 -2.78 -10.91 -4.50
N THR A 218 -1.94 -10.14 -3.79
CA THR A 218 -1.60 -8.76 -4.16
C THR A 218 -0.92 -8.67 -5.52
N THR A 219 -0.02 -9.60 -5.82
CA THR A 219 0.64 -9.68 -7.13
C THR A 219 -0.36 -10.11 -8.20
N ALA A 220 -1.20 -11.12 -7.95
CA ALA A 220 -2.22 -11.58 -8.90
C ALA A 220 -3.21 -10.46 -9.26
N ALA A 221 -3.70 -9.72 -8.26
CA ALA A 221 -4.55 -8.55 -8.48
C ALA A 221 -3.84 -7.49 -9.35
N ALA A 222 -2.55 -7.23 -9.06
CA ALA A 222 -1.76 -6.28 -9.85
C ALA A 222 -1.60 -6.71 -11.31
N LEU A 223 -1.41 -8.01 -11.60
CA LEU A 223 -1.37 -8.51 -12.99
C LEU A 223 -2.67 -8.19 -13.73
N VAL A 224 -3.82 -8.40 -13.07
CA VAL A 224 -5.12 -8.09 -13.65
C VAL A 224 -5.26 -6.58 -13.88
N LEU A 225 -4.91 -5.75 -12.90
CA LEU A 225 -5.00 -4.28 -12.98
C LEU A 225 -4.01 -3.65 -13.99
N LEU A 226 -2.93 -4.36 -14.32
CA LEU A 226 -1.95 -3.95 -15.34
C LEU A 226 -2.30 -4.42 -16.76
N SER A 227 -3.36 -5.19 -16.92
CA SER A 227 -3.85 -5.68 -18.21
C SER A 227 -4.95 -4.78 -18.78
N TYR A 228 -5.31 -4.99 -20.05
CA TYR A 228 -6.49 -4.37 -20.67
C TYR A 228 -7.78 -5.13 -20.38
N TRP A 229 -7.75 -6.12 -19.49
CA TRP A 229 -8.96 -6.82 -19.11
C TRP A 229 -9.85 -5.93 -18.23
N ASN A 230 -11.12 -6.00 -18.51
CA ASN A 230 -12.19 -5.44 -17.68
C ASN A 230 -13.37 -6.44 -17.65
N ARG A 231 -14.36 -6.20 -16.81
CA ARG A 231 -15.49 -7.11 -16.59
C ARG A 231 -16.36 -7.37 -17.83
N GLU A 232 -16.23 -6.55 -18.87
CA GLU A 232 -16.98 -6.67 -20.14
C GLU A 232 -16.23 -7.47 -21.19
N ARG A 233 -14.99 -7.92 -20.90
CA ARG A 233 -14.15 -8.71 -21.79
C ARG A 233 -14.03 -10.15 -21.32
N PRO A 234 -13.97 -11.16 -22.23
CA PRO A 234 -13.63 -12.53 -21.85
C PRO A 234 -12.28 -12.62 -21.15
N PHE A 235 -12.18 -13.53 -20.18
CA PHE A 235 -10.98 -13.80 -19.38
C PHE A 235 -10.61 -15.28 -19.49
N ALA A 236 -9.31 -15.60 -19.56
CA ALA A 236 -8.82 -16.94 -19.38
C ALA A 236 -7.48 -16.99 -18.62
N ASP A 237 -7.32 -18.03 -17.78
CA ASP A 237 -6.06 -18.42 -17.19
C ASP A 237 -5.86 -19.93 -17.36
N PRO A 238 -5.08 -20.37 -18.38
CA PRO A 238 -4.89 -21.79 -18.68
C PRO A 238 -3.84 -22.48 -17.79
N PHE A 239 -3.20 -21.77 -16.86
CA PHE A 239 -2.28 -22.30 -15.85
C PHE A 239 -2.69 -21.81 -14.46
N CYS A 240 -3.97 -21.95 -14.12
CA CYS A 240 -4.56 -21.27 -12.98
C CYS A 240 -4.06 -21.76 -11.60
N GLY A 241 -3.44 -22.94 -11.55
CA GLY A 241 -2.99 -23.53 -10.30
C GLY A 241 -4.11 -23.55 -9.25
N SER A 242 -3.86 -22.99 -8.08
CA SER A 242 -4.85 -22.86 -7.00
C SER A 242 -5.90 -21.76 -7.23
N GLY A 243 -5.97 -21.15 -8.42
CA GLY A 243 -6.99 -20.19 -8.84
C GLY A 243 -6.72 -18.74 -8.44
N THR A 244 -5.51 -18.37 -8.05
CA THR A 244 -5.25 -17.02 -7.49
C THR A 244 -5.60 -15.90 -8.47
N ILE A 245 -5.12 -15.95 -9.72
CA ILE A 245 -5.37 -14.91 -10.73
C ILE A 245 -6.87 -14.84 -11.09
N PRO A 246 -7.56 -15.94 -11.46
CA PRO A 246 -8.97 -15.87 -11.80
C PRO A 246 -9.86 -15.47 -10.62
N ILE A 247 -9.51 -15.81 -9.36
CA ILE A 247 -10.24 -15.37 -8.17
C ILE A 247 -10.11 -13.85 -8.00
N GLU A 248 -8.89 -13.29 -8.04
CA GLU A 248 -8.69 -11.84 -7.95
C GLU A 248 -9.38 -11.10 -9.12
N ALA A 249 -9.34 -11.65 -10.35
CA ALA A 249 -10.07 -11.11 -11.48
C ALA A 249 -11.60 -11.10 -11.25
N ALA A 250 -12.17 -12.18 -10.72
CA ALA A 250 -13.59 -12.24 -10.39
C ALA A 250 -13.96 -11.24 -9.26
N MET A 251 -13.11 -11.10 -8.24
CA MET A 251 -13.31 -10.09 -7.20
C MET A 251 -13.25 -8.66 -7.76
N ILE A 252 -12.34 -8.37 -8.69
CA ILE A 252 -12.27 -7.08 -9.40
C ILE A 252 -13.53 -6.87 -10.23
N ALA A 253 -13.98 -7.87 -11.01
CA ALA A 253 -15.20 -7.80 -11.82
C ALA A 253 -16.45 -7.48 -11.00
N ARG A 254 -16.54 -8.01 -9.79
CA ARG A 254 -17.61 -7.78 -8.83
C ARG A 254 -17.45 -6.53 -8.00
N ASN A 255 -16.35 -5.80 -8.17
CA ASN A 255 -15.91 -4.75 -7.27
C ASN A 255 -16.00 -5.17 -5.79
N ARG A 256 -15.61 -6.41 -5.49
CA ARG A 256 -15.60 -6.96 -4.14
C ARG A 256 -14.31 -6.55 -3.44
N ALA A 257 -14.42 -5.87 -2.32
CA ALA A 257 -13.27 -5.43 -1.55
C ALA A 257 -12.45 -6.63 -1.04
N PRO A 258 -11.14 -6.71 -1.28
CA PRO A 258 -10.32 -7.86 -0.93
C PRO A 258 -10.19 -8.07 0.58
N GLY A 259 -10.34 -7.03 1.37
CA GLY A 259 -10.30 -7.06 2.82
C GLY A 259 -11.65 -7.35 3.51
N ALA A 260 -12.75 -7.54 2.76
CA ALA A 260 -14.09 -7.64 3.34
C ALA A 260 -14.26 -8.79 4.35
N ASN A 261 -13.56 -9.91 4.15
CA ASN A 261 -13.73 -11.14 4.94
C ASN A 261 -12.59 -11.36 5.96
N ARG A 262 -11.84 -10.32 6.32
CA ARG A 262 -10.76 -10.44 7.31
C ARG A 262 -10.84 -9.36 8.38
N ALA A 263 -10.15 -9.58 9.49
CA ALA A 263 -9.90 -8.58 10.52
C ALA A 263 -8.56 -7.88 10.29
N PHE A 264 -8.42 -6.69 10.86
CA PHE A 264 -7.21 -5.87 10.80
C PHE A 264 -6.71 -5.53 12.20
N GLN A 265 -5.42 -5.31 12.35
CA GLN A 265 -4.80 -5.02 13.65
C GLN A 265 -5.42 -3.78 14.31
N CYS A 266 -5.65 -2.74 13.51
CA CYS A 266 -6.17 -1.47 13.98
C CYS A 266 -7.68 -1.47 14.33
N GLU A 267 -8.41 -2.59 14.16
CA GLU A 267 -9.82 -2.67 14.60
C GLU A 267 -9.99 -2.55 16.13
N GLN A 268 -8.90 -2.81 16.87
CA GLN A 268 -8.90 -2.74 18.34
C GLN A 268 -8.37 -1.39 18.87
N TRP A 269 -7.95 -0.47 17.98
CA TRP A 269 -7.36 0.80 18.40
C TRP A 269 -8.42 1.82 18.77
N GLY A 270 -8.21 2.54 19.88
CA GLY A 270 -9.18 3.52 20.39
C GLY A 270 -9.44 4.69 19.43
N GLN A 271 -8.43 5.07 18.63
CA GLN A 271 -8.53 6.16 17.65
C GLN A 271 -9.46 5.81 16.48
N ILE A 272 -9.56 4.51 16.13
CA ILE A 272 -10.36 4.02 15.00
C ILE A 272 -11.67 3.43 15.54
N THR A 273 -12.73 4.24 15.50
CA THR A 273 -14.01 3.88 16.11
C THR A 273 -14.75 2.78 15.33
N ARG A 274 -15.71 2.13 16.03
CA ARG A 274 -16.60 1.17 15.38
C ARG A 274 -17.44 1.79 14.26
N ASP A 275 -17.72 3.09 14.33
CA ASP A 275 -18.50 3.78 13.30
C ASP A 275 -17.67 3.97 12.02
N HIS A 276 -16.34 4.25 12.12
CA HIS A 276 -15.45 4.28 10.95
C HIS A 276 -15.44 2.92 10.22
N TRP A 277 -15.30 1.82 10.96
CA TRP A 277 -15.35 0.47 10.40
C TRP A 277 -16.70 0.13 9.82
N LYS A 278 -17.79 0.50 10.50
CA LYS A 278 -19.16 0.29 10.00
C LYS A 278 -19.36 1.00 8.67
N GLN A 279 -19.02 2.29 8.58
CA GLN A 279 -19.12 3.08 7.36
C GLN A 279 -18.30 2.47 6.23
N ALA A 280 -17.03 2.12 6.49
CA ALA A 280 -16.15 1.53 5.48
C ALA A 280 -16.64 0.16 4.99
N ARG A 281 -17.17 -0.69 5.88
CA ARG A 281 -17.73 -1.99 5.51
C ARG A 281 -19.10 -1.88 4.81
N GLU A 282 -19.91 -0.87 5.11
CA GLU A 282 -21.13 -0.54 4.36
C GLU A 282 -20.76 -0.14 2.93
N GLU A 283 -19.78 0.74 2.75
CA GLU A 283 -19.26 1.11 1.42
C GLU A 283 -18.86 -0.12 0.60
N THR A 284 -18.23 -1.15 1.20
CA THR A 284 -17.84 -2.36 0.45
C THR A 284 -19.03 -3.17 -0.05
N ARG A 285 -20.16 -3.13 0.63
CA ARG A 285 -21.39 -3.81 0.20
C ARG A 285 -22.12 -3.02 -0.89
N ASP A 286 -22.23 -1.71 -0.68
CA ASP A 286 -22.95 -0.79 -1.58
C ASP A 286 -22.30 -0.67 -2.96
N LYS A 287 -20.96 -0.73 -3.00
CA LYS A 287 -20.19 -0.66 -4.24
C LYS A 287 -20.04 -2.01 -4.97
N GLN A 288 -20.56 -3.10 -4.42
CA GLN A 288 -20.48 -4.40 -5.06
C GLN A 288 -21.32 -4.44 -6.34
N LEU A 289 -20.71 -4.93 -7.43
CA LEU A 289 -21.34 -5.05 -8.73
C LEU A 289 -21.97 -6.44 -8.96
N PRO A 290 -22.95 -6.56 -9.87
CA PRO A 290 -23.52 -7.85 -10.28
C PRO A 290 -22.48 -8.72 -10.99
N LYS A 291 -22.82 -9.97 -11.32
CA LYS A 291 -21.96 -10.90 -12.07
C LYS A 291 -21.39 -10.26 -13.33
N PRO A 292 -20.13 -10.56 -13.71
CA PRO A 292 -19.55 -10.09 -14.96
C PRO A 292 -20.32 -10.66 -16.16
N ARG A 293 -20.20 -9.98 -17.30
CA ARG A 293 -20.87 -10.40 -18.55
C ARG A 293 -20.48 -11.80 -18.99
N PHE A 294 -19.21 -12.15 -18.85
CA PHE A 294 -18.66 -13.44 -19.23
C PHE A 294 -18.19 -14.20 -17.98
N THR A 295 -18.53 -15.48 -17.90
CA THR A 295 -17.90 -16.38 -16.94
C THR A 295 -16.41 -16.47 -17.25
N LEU A 296 -15.55 -16.27 -16.25
CA LEU A 296 -14.09 -16.38 -16.38
C LEU A 296 -13.71 -17.84 -16.59
N GLN A 297 -12.79 -18.11 -17.52
CA GLN A 297 -12.29 -19.46 -17.78
C GLN A 297 -10.97 -19.66 -17.03
N ALA A 298 -10.85 -20.78 -16.34
CA ALA A 298 -9.64 -21.15 -15.62
C ALA A 298 -9.38 -22.64 -15.79
N SER A 299 -8.16 -23.02 -16.19
CA SER A 299 -7.79 -24.40 -16.36
C SER A 299 -6.37 -24.70 -15.86
N ASP A 300 -6.14 -25.96 -15.60
CA ASP A 300 -4.84 -26.50 -15.25
C ASP A 300 -4.83 -28.00 -15.60
N ILE A 301 -3.67 -28.53 -15.94
CA ILE A 301 -3.50 -29.96 -16.26
C ILE A 301 -3.66 -30.84 -15.01
N ASP A 302 -3.37 -30.33 -13.80
CA ASP A 302 -3.51 -31.05 -12.54
C ASP A 302 -4.91 -30.89 -11.93
N GLY A 303 -5.72 -31.95 -12.00
CA GLY A 303 -7.06 -31.97 -11.40
C GLY A 303 -7.09 -31.74 -9.88
N ARG A 304 -5.97 -31.97 -9.16
CA ARG A 304 -5.89 -31.74 -7.71
C ARG A 304 -5.88 -30.23 -7.40
N VAL A 305 -5.09 -29.46 -8.18
CA VAL A 305 -5.07 -27.98 -8.00
C VAL A 305 -6.39 -27.36 -8.45
N ILE A 306 -7.08 -27.91 -9.46
CA ILE A 306 -8.43 -27.48 -9.86
C ILE A 306 -9.44 -27.66 -8.72
N SER A 307 -9.38 -28.79 -7.98
CA SER A 307 -10.24 -29.02 -6.82
C SER A 307 -9.97 -27.98 -5.72
N LEU A 308 -8.70 -27.64 -5.48
CA LEU A 308 -8.31 -26.60 -4.54
C LEU A 308 -8.76 -25.21 -5.02
N ALA A 309 -8.62 -24.91 -6.33
CA ALA A 309 -9.06 -23.63 -6.91
C ALA A 309 -10.57 -23.41 -6.73
N LYS A 310 -11.39 -24.45 -6.94
CA LYS A 310 -12.85 -24.40 -6.68
C LYS A 310 -13.17 -24.10 -5.23
N LYS A 311 -12.46 -24.74 -4.27
CA LYS A 311 -12.60 -24.46 -2.85
C LYS A 311 -12.24 -23.02 -2.51
N ASN A 312 -11.10 -22.53 -3.00
CA ASN A 312 -10.66 -21.16 -2.79
C ASN A 312 -11.64 -20.12 -3.38
N ALA A 313 -12.18 -20.38 -4.58
CA ALA A 313 -13.18 -19.52 -5.20
C ALA A 313 -14.50 -19.48 -4.41
N PHE A 314 -14.89 -20.60 -3.81
CA PHE A 314 -16.05 -20.67 -2.91
C PHE A 314 -15.83 -19.83 -1.65
N GLU A 315 -14.68 -19.98 -0.99
CA GLU A 315 -14.32 -19.17 0.20
C GLU A 315 -14.20 -17.68 -0.15
N ALA A 316 -13.72 -17.34 -1.35
CA ALA A 316 -13.71 -15.96 -1.86
C ALA A 316 -15.11 -15.43 -2.21
N GLY A 317 -16.13 -16.30 -2.31
CA GLY A 317 -17.50 -15.95 -2.70
C GLY A 317 -17.66 -15.54 -4.17
N VAL A 318 -16.83 -16.13 -5.05
CA VAL A 318 -16.83 -15.90 -6.51
C VAL A 318 -16.87 -17.20 -7.33
N ALA A 319 -17.17 -18.32 -6.70
CA ALA A 319 -17.20 -19.63 -7.37
C ALA A 319 -18.11 -19.67 -8.62
N ASP A 320 -19.25 -18.98 -8.57
CA ASP A 320 -20.22 -18.93 -9.66
C ASP A 320 -19.79 -18.04 -10.83
N ASP A 321 -18.71 -17.28 -10.68
CA ASP A 321 -18.19 -16.36 -11.70
C ASP A 321 -17.06 -17.01 -12.52
N ILE A 322 -16.56 -18.19 -12.09
CA ILE A 322 -15.39 -18.86 -12.68
C ILE A 322 -15.74 -20.30 -13.08
N GLU A 323 -15.42 -20.66 -14.31
CA GLU A 323 -15.49 -22.04 -14.79
C GLU A 323 -14.10 -22.68 -14.68
N PHE A 324 -13.94 -23.63 -13.75
CA PHE A 324 -12.68 -24.39 -13.59
C PHE A 324 -12.72 -25.74 -14.30
N LYS A 325 -11.74 -25.99 -15.19
CA LYS A 325 -11.59 -27.24 -15.93
C LYS A 325 -10.21 -27.85 -15.75
N LYS A 326 -10.14 -29.18 -15.64
CA LYS A 326 -8.89 -29.90 -15.89
C LYS A 326 -8.71 -29.94 -17.40
N LEU A 327 -7.67 -29.29 -17.93
CA LEU A 327 -7.45 -29.15 -19.37
C LEU A 327 -5.96 -28.90 -19.63
N ASP A 328 -5.41 -29.54 -20.63
CA ASP A 328 -4.11 -29.19 -21.19
C ASP A 328 -4.18 -27.89 -21.98
N VAL A 329 -3.11 -27.07 -21.97
CA VAL A 329 -3.08 -25.80 -22.69
C VAL A 329 -3.32 -25.97 -24.20
N LEU A 330 -2.82 -27.04 -24.81
CA LEU A 330 -3.05 -27.35 -26.22
C LEU A 330 -4.51 -27.64 -26.58
N GLU A 331 -5.31 -28.04 -25.59
CA GLU A 331 -6.76 -28.25 -25.74
C GLU A 331 -7.58 -26.97 -25.53
N PHE A 332 -6.95 -25.86 -25.10
CA PHE A 332 -7.64 -24.60 -24.88
C PHE A 332 -8.19 -24.03 -26.19
N LYS A 333 -9.51 -23.92 -26.27
CA LYS A 333 -10.22 -23.37 -27.43
C LYS A 333 -11.35 -22.46 -26.99
N THR A 334 -11.52 -21.38 -27.69
CA THR A 334 -12.62 -20.42 -27.46
C THR A 334 -13.11 -19.81 -28.77
N THR A 335 -14.42 -19.56 -28.83
CA THR A 335 -15.06 -18.80 -29.92
C THR A 335 -15.29 -17.35 -29.54
N ARG A 336 -14.91 -16.96 -28.30
CA ARG A 336 -15.03 -15.58 -27.83
C ARG A 336 -13.91 -14.74 -28.43
N GLU A 337 -14.20 -13.51 -28.72
CA GLU A 337 -13.26 -12.53 -29.28
C GLU A 337 -12.92 -11.45 -28.26
N TYR A 338 -11.81 -10.74 -28.49
CA TYR A 338 -11.33 -9.58 -27.72
C TYR A 338 -11.13 -9.87 -26.23
N GLY A 339 -10.79 -11.12 -25.89
CA GLY A 339 -10.52 -11.52 -24.53
C GLY A 339 -9.10 -11.19 -24.06
N CYS A 340 -8.83 -11.52 -22.81
CA CYS A 340 -7.49 -11.44 -22.21
C CYS A 340 -7.12 -12.76 -21.56
N ILE A 341 -5.94 -13.29 -21.90
CA ILE A 341 -5.26 -14.36 -21.14
C ILE A 341 -4.33 -13.66 -20.15
N ILE A 342 -4.48 -13.97 -18.86
CA ILE A 342 -3.60 -13.48 -17.80
C ILE A 342 -3.16 -14.69 -17.01
N THR A 343 -1.88 -15.04 -17.09
CA THR A 343 -1.42 -16.34 -16.59
C THR A 343 -0.02 -16.28 -15.99
N ASN A 344 0.27 -17.26 -15.13
CA ASN A 344 1.57 -17.47 -14.51
C ASN A 344 2.00 -18.93 -14.74
N PRO A 345 2.48 -19.25 -15.97
CA PRO A 345 2.90 -20.59 -16.32
C PRO A 345 4.07 -21.05 -15.42
N PRO A 346 4.32 -22.35 -15.29
CA PRO A 346 5.40 -22.86 -14.46
C PRO A 346 6.78 -22.39 -14.96
N TYR A 347 7.69 -22.09 -14.00
CA TYR A 347 9.07 -21.67 -14.24
C TYR A 347 9.96 -22.00 -13.03
N GLY A 348 11.29 -22.04 -13.25
CA GLY A 348 12.31 -22.22 -12.20
C GLY A 348 12.18 -23.54 -11.45
N GLU A 349 12.48 -23.53 -10.14
CA GLU A 349 12.50 -24.72 -9.26
C GLU A 349 11.22 -25.58 -9.27
N ARG A 350 10.12 -25.06 -9.81
CA ARG A 350 8.86 -25.80 -9.91
C ARG A 350 8.87 -26.92 -10.96
N MET A 351 9.79 -26.85 -11.92
CA MET A 351 9.84 -27.77 -13.06
C MET A 351 11.01 -28.75 -13.02
N GLY A 352 12.03 -28.49 -12.20
CA GLY A 352 13.21 -29.36 -12.09
C GLY A 352 14.29 -29.11 -13.15
N ASP A 353 13.94 -28.66 -14.36
CA ASP A 353 14.86 -28.24 -15.41
C ASP A 353 14.26 -27.17 -16.34
N ASP A 354 15.14 -26.43 -17.04
CA ASP A 354 14.74 -25.36 -17.96
C ASP A 354 14.15 -25.89 -19.28
N GLU A 355 14.44 -27.16 -19.69
CA GLU A 355 13.95 -27.77 -20.93
C GLU A 355 12.45 -28.02 -20.85
N SER A 356 11.94 -28.52 -19.72
CA SER A 356 10.51 -28.76 -19.53
C SER A 356 9.66 -27.47 -19.49
N ALA A 357 10.22 -26.36 -19.05
CA ALA A 357 9.54 -25.07 -19.12
C ALA A 357 9.48 -24.54 -20.56
N ALA A 358 10.52 -24.77 -21.36
CA ALA A 358 10.59 -24.39 -22.76
C ALA A 358 9.49 -25.07 -23.60
N ASP A 359 9.27 -26.36 -23.42
CA ASP A 359 8.22 -27.12 -24.11
C ASP A 359 6.83 -26.55 -23.83
N ILE A 360 6.55 -26.19 -22.56
CA ILE A 360 5.27 -25.54 -22.19
C ILE A 360 5.07 -24.21 -22.92
N TYR A 361 6.14 -23.42 -23.11
CA TYR A 361 6.02 -22.15 -23.81
C TYR A 361 5.85 -22.31 -25.32
N ASP A 362 6.41 -23.35 -25.89
CA ASP A 362 6.14 -23.76 -27.27
C ASP A 362 4.67 -24.19 -27.43
N ASP A 363 4.14 -24.99 -26.50
CA ASP A 363 2.73 -25.40 -26.46
C ASP A 363 1.79 -24.19 -26.29
N MET A 364 2.16 -23.21 -25.44
CA MET A 364 1.44 -21.96 -25.32
C MET A 364 1.42 -21.18 -26.63
N ALA A 365 2.53 -21.13 -27.37
CA ALA A 365 2.60 -20.44 -28.65
C ALA A 365 1.61 -21.07 -29.64
N ASP A 366 1.59 -22.42 -29.74
CA ASP A 366 0.69 -23.13 -30.63
C ASP A 366 -0.79 -22.98 -30.25
N ALA A 367 -1.11 -23.06 -28.96
CA ALA A 367 -2.47 -22.90 -28.43
C ALA A 367 -3.03 -21.48 -28.63
N PHE A 368 -2.17 -20.46 -28.57
CA PHE A 368 -2.62 -19.06 -28.61
C PHE A 368 -2.46 -18.40 -29.98
N GLU A 369 -1.78 -19.03 -30.95
CA GLU A 369 -1.65 -18.52 -32.32
C GLU A 369 -3.01 -18.18 -32.97
N PRO A 370 -4.09 -19.00 -32.83
CA PRO A 370 -5.39 -18.69 -33.41
C PRO A 370 -6.13 -17.52 -32.75
N LEU A 371 -5.68 -17.06 -31.57
CA LEU A 371 -6.37 -16.06 -30.76
C LEU A 371 -6.00 -14.63 -31.17
N THR A 372 -6.14 -14.30 -32.45
CA THR A 372 -5.66 -13.02 -33.04
C THR A 372 -6.29 -11.76 -32.46
N THR A 373 -7.46 -11.88 -31.81
CA THR A 373 -8.15 -10.74 -31.16
C THR A 373 -7.88 -10.66 -29.64
N TRP A 374 -7.15 -11.63 -29.10
CA TRP A 374 -6.90 -11.68 -27.66
C TRP A 374 -5.60 -10.93 -27.27
N SER A 375 -5.63 -10.28 -26.13
CA SER A 375 -4.43 -9.81 -25.46
C SER A 375 -3.90 -10.91 -24.54
N ILE A 376 -2.57 -11.12 -24.51
CA ILE A 376 -1.95 -12.19 -23.75
C ILE A 376 -0.95 -11.58 -22.76
N TYR A 377 -1.03 -12.03 -21.52
CA TYR A 377 -0.21 -11.54 -20.42
C TYR A 377 0.36 -12.74 -19.66
N ALA A 378 1.69 -12.87 -19.62
CA ALA A 378 2.38 -13.98 -18.97
C ALA A 378 3.43 -13.48 -17.98
N LEU A 379 3.38 -13.97 -16.74
CA LEU A 379 4.41 -13.73 -15.73
C LEU A 379 5.37 -14.91 -15.69
N THR A 380 6.65 -14.69 -15.94
CA THR A 380 7.68 -15.74 -15.83
C THR A 380 9.05 -15.14 -15.51
N SER A 381 9.92 -15.94 -14.87
CA SER A 381 11.35 -15.62 -14.69
C SER A 381 12.24 -16.19 -15.77
N HIS A 382 11.70 -17.00 -16.69
CA HIS A 382 12.49 -17.69 -17.70
C HIS A 382 13.05 -16.72 -18.76
N PRO A 383 14.37 -16.62 -18.96
CA PRO A 383 14.97 -15.61 -19.84
C PRO A 383 14.68 -15.84 -21.33
N GLY A 384 14.40 -17.09 -21.74
CA GLY A 384 14.11 -17.49 -23.12
C GLY A 384 12.62 -17.45 -23.48
N PHE A 385 11.73 -16.93 -22.64
CA PHE A 385 10.28 -17.00 -22.85
C PHE A 385 9.84 -16.54 -24.24
N GLU A 386 10.26 -15.34 -24.69
CA GLU A 386 9.88 -14.79 -26.01
C GLU A 386 10.34 -15.66 -27.18
N ARG A 387 11.49 -16.35 -27.03
CA ARG A 387 12.01 -17.25 -28.08
C ARG A 387 11.08 -18.47 -28.24
N HIS A 388 10.67 -19.10 -27.14
CA HIS A 388 9.79 -20.26 -27.15
C HIS A 388 8.35 -19.88 -27.48
N PHE A 389 7.88 -18.74 -26.98
CA PHE A 389 6.57 -18.18 -27.32
C PHE A 389 6.50 -17.65 -28.77
N ARG A 390 7.62 -17.65 -29.51
CA ARG A 390 7.77 -17.27 -30.92
C ARG A 390 7.27 -15.87 -31.27
N ARG A 391 7.11 -15.01 -30.27
CA ARG A 391 6.62 -13.64 -30.43
C ARG A 391 7.37 -12.73 -29.48
N LYS A 392 7.76 -11.52 -29.96
CA LYS A 392 8.30 -10.45 -29.11
C LYS A 392 7.15 -9.73 -28.43
N ALA A 393 7.28 -9.47 -27.13
CA ALA A 393 6.28 -8.76 -26.36
C ALA A 393 6.23 -7.28 -26.78
N ASP A 394 5.02 -6.72 -26.80
CA ASP A 394 4.81 -5.29 -27.01
C ASP A 394 5.36 -4.49 -25.81
N ARG A 395 5.26 -5.07 -24.60
CA ARG A 395 5.84 -4.51 -23.37
C ARG A 395 6.33 -5.61 -22.44
N ARG A 396 7.42 -5.33 -21.73
CA ARG A 396 7.93 -6.15 -20.63
C ARG A 396 8.04 -5.28 -19.38
N ARG A 397 7.48 -5.79 -18.28
CA ARG A 397 7.56 -5.13 -16.97
C ARG A 397 8.31 -6.02 -16.00
N LYS A 398 9.39 -5.50 -15.42
CA LYS A 398 10.11 -6.18 -14.34
C LYS A 398 9.28 -6.16 -13.07
N MET A 399 9.15 -7.31 -12.42
CA MET A 399 8.38 -7.52 -11.19
C MET A 399 9.07 -8.53 -10.29
N TYR A 400 8.58 -8.69 -9.07
CA TYR A 400 9.10 -9.68 -8.15
C TYR A 400 7.96 -10.57 -7.63
N ALA A 401 8.10 -11.88 -7.83
CA ALA A 401 7.26 -12.90 -7.21
C ALA A 401 7.97 -13.43 -5.95
N GLY A 402 7.73 -12.80 -4.81
CA GLY A 402 8.52 -13.04 -3.59
C GLY A 402 9.93 -12.50 -3.74
N ARG A 403 10.95 -13.40 -3.77
CA ARG A 403 12.35 -13.04 -3.99
C ARG A 403 12.81 -13.28 -5.43
N ILE A 404 11.96 -13.86 -6.27
CA ILE A 404 12.30 -14.21 -7.65
C ILE A 404 12.01 -13.03 -8.55
N GLU A 405 13.01 -12.58 -9.29
CA GLU A 405 12.84 -11.60 -10.36
C GLU A 405 12.08 -12.24 -11.52
N CYS A 406 10.98 -11.62 -11.94
CA CYS A 406 10.11 -12.06 -13.02
C CYS A 406 9.90 -10.92 -14.01
N HIS A 407 9.48 -11.29 -15.22
CA HIS A 407 8.99 -10.35 -16.20
C HIS A 407 7.54 -10.63 -16.53
N TYR A 408 6.73 -9.58 -16.54
CA TYR A 408 5.36 -9.63 -17.03
C TYR A 408 5.36 -9.22 -18.49
N PHE A 409 5.27 -10.21 -19.36
CA PHE A 409 5.24 -10.05 -20.81
C PHE A 409 3.83 -9.72 -21.26
N GLN A 410 3.67 -8.69 -22.06
CA GLN A 410 2.36 -8.18 -22.50
C GLN A 410 2.31 -8.16 -24.01
N TYR A 411 1.31 -8.85 -24.58
CA TYR A 411 1.04 -8.95 -26.01
C TYR A 411 -0.36 -8.40 -26.26
N TYR A 412 -0.45 -7.31 -27.00
CA TYR A 412 -1.71 -6.61 -27.16
C TYR A 412 -2.47 -7.13 -28.39
N GLY A 413 -3.73 -7.51 -28.19
CA GLY A 413 -4.70 -7.72 -29.24
C GLY A 413 -5.39 -6.41 -29.63
N PRO A 414 -6.16 -6.40 -30.73
CA PRO A 414 -6.95 -5.24 -31.14
C PRO A 414 -8.01 -4.91 -30.10
N ARG A 415 -8.41 -3.64 -30.05
CA ARG A 415 -9.52 -3.19 -29.20
C ARG A 415 -10.85 -3.75 -29.70
N PRO A 416 -11.79 -4.04 -28.77
CA PRO A 416 -13.15 -4.37 -29.14
C PRO A 416 -13.80 -3.23 -29.94
N PRO A 417 -14.63 -3.51 -30.96
CA PRO A 417 -15.38 -2.50 -31.68
C PRO A 417 -16.27 -1.69 -30.74
N GLY A 418 -16.18 -0.36 -30.80
CA GLY A 418 -17.00 0.56 -29.97
C GLY A 418 -16.47 0.83 -28.57
N GLU A 419 -15.35 0.25 -28.15
CA GLU A 419 -14.69 0.61 -26.91
C GLU A 419 -13.96 1.96 -27.09
N LEU A 420 -14.39 2.99 -26.35
CA LEU A 420 -13.72 4.29 -26.34
C LEU A 420 -12.31 4.13 -25.72
N PRO A 421 -11.33 4.97 -26.12
CA PRO A 421 -10.07 5.05 -25.40
C PRO A 421 -10.34 5.32 -23.93
N LEU A 422 -9.72 4.57 -23.03
CA LEU A 422 -9.75 4.93 -21.63
C LEU A 422 -9.07 6.29 -21.49
N ASP A 423 -9.76 7.28 -20.89
CA ASP A 423 -9.19 8.59 -20.61
C ASP A 423 -7.91 8.39 -19.81
N GLY A 424 -6.76 8.77 -20.39
CA GLY A 424 -5.45 8.59 -19.77
C GLY A 424 -4.61 7.44 -20.32
N GLU A 425 -4.97 6.83 -21.46
CA GLU A 425 -4.06 5.95 -22.22
C GLU A 425 -2.95 6.76 -22.96
N ALA A 426 -2.24 7.64 -22.22
CA ALA A 426 -0.81 7.66 -22.40
C ALA A 426 -0.31 6.31 -21.85
N PRO A 427 0.61 5.62 -22.53
CA PRO A 427 1.27 4.47 -21.92
C PRO A 427 1.68 4.88 -20.51
N LEU A 428 1.62 3.95 -19.52
CA LEU A 428 2.22 4.18 -18.20
C LEU A 428 3.76 4.23 -18.37
N ASP A 429 4.22 5.14 -19.22
CA ASP A 429 5.60 5.44 -19.55
C ASP A 429 6.14 6.39 -18.51
N GLY A 430 6.28 5.89 -17.32
CA GLY A 430 7.01 6.50 -16.22
C GLY A 430 8.33 5.80 -15.95
N GLU A 431 8.89 5.09 -16.92
CA GLU A 431 10.30 4.70 -16.87
C GLU A 431 11.14 5.77 -17.60
N GLN A 432 11.39 6.88 -16.92
CA GLN A 432 12.65 7.57 -17.15
C GLN A 432 13.77 6.61 -16.73
N PRO A 433 14.83 6.43 -17.54
CA PRO A 433 15.98 5.69 -17.08
C PRO A 433 16.47 6.35 -15.80
N VAL A 434 16.62 5.57 -14.74
CA VAL A 434 17.21 6.04 -13.48
C VAL A 434 18.59 6.58 -13.83
N SER A 435 18.70 7.92 -13.97
CA SER A 435 19.97 8.59 -14.00
C SER A 435 20.58 8.43 -12.61
N ASN A 436 21.67 7.69 -12.52
CA ASN A 436 22.48 7.52 -11.31
C ASN A 436 23.22 8.81 -10.91
N GLU A 437 22.66 9.98 -11.17
CA GLU A 437 23.23 11.25 -10.73
C GLU A 437 22.49 11.74 -9.48
N PRO A 438 23.23 12.07 -8.41
CA PRO A 438 22.61 12.68 -7.21
C PRO A 438 22.06 14.06 -7.58
N PRO A 439 20.98 14.53 -6.92
CA PRO A 439 20.39 15.83 -7.18
C PRO A 439 21.43 16.92 -6.92
N THR A 440 21.80 17.67 -7.95
CA THR A 440 22.59 18.87 -7.83
C THR A 440 21.74 19.94 -7.15
N VAL A 441 22.12 20.29 -5.93
CA VAL A 441 21.60 21.47 -5.23
C VAL A 441 22.19 22.70 -5.93
N SER A 442 21.36 23.48 -6.60
CA SER A 442 21.74 24.80 -7.10
C SER A 442 21.94 25.76 -5.91
N PRO A 443 23.08 26.43 -5.80
CA PRO A 443 23.22 27.50 -4.82
C PRO A 443 22.45 28.73 -5.28
N ALA A 444 21.70 29.33 -4.35
CA ALA A 444 21.01 30.57 -4.55
C ALA A 444 21.95 31.72 -4.90
N ASP A 445 21.53 32.49 -5.90
CA ASP A 445 22.12 33.70 -6.40
C ASP A 445 22.29 34.75 -5.29
N GLY A 446 23.54 35.11 -5.01
CA GLY A 446 23.92 36.21 -4.14
C GLY A 446 24.97 37.07 -4.87
N SER A 447 24.50 38.02 -5.67
CA SER A 447 25.31 39.03 -6.31
C SER A 447 26.00 39.96 -5.29
N VAL A 448 27.33 39.97 -5.25
CA VAL A 448 28.10 41.13 -4.79
C VAL A 448 29.24 41.37 -5.77
N THR A 449 29.14 42.49 -6.46
CA THR A 449 30.14 43.14 -7.27
C THR A 449 31.34 43.60 -6.46
N THR A 450 32.57 43.35 -6.90
CA THR A 450 33.68 44.30 -6.93
C THR A 450 34.85 43.75 -7.73
N SER A 451 35.33 44.58 -8.70
CA SER A 451 36.54 44.45 -9.49
C SER A 451 37.74 45.09 -8.76
N PRO A 452 38.93 45.23 -9.42
CA PRO A 452 39.93 44.25 -9.86
C PRO A 452 41.38 44.56 -9.37
N ALA A 453 42.36 43.84 -9.96
CA ALA A 453 43.83 44.03 -10.00
C ALA A 453 44.61 43.40 -8.82
N VAL A 454 45.75 42.70 -9.04
CA VAL A 454 46.99 42.96 -9.75
C VAL A 454 47.78 41.64 -9.92
N GLU A 455 48.54 41.56 -11.01
CA GLU A 455 49.57 40.57 -11.39
C GLU A 455 50.74 40.42 -10.40
N ALA A 456 51.32 39.22 -10.37
CA ALA A 456 52.76 38.93 -10.45
C ALA A 456 52.99 37.46 -10.08
N ASP A 457 53.39 36.64 -10.95
CA ASP A 457 54.73 36.29 -11.52
C ASP A 457 55.52 35.26 -10.70
N SER A 458 55.95 34.25 -11.45
CA SER A 458 57.12 33.38 -11.30
C SER A 458 57.21 32.35 -10.16
N GLY A 459 57.41 31.10 -10.54
CA GLY A 459 58.66 30.44 -10.39
C GLY A 459 58.63 28.97 -10.03
N THR A 460 58.86 28.14 -11.01
CA THR A 460 59.68 26.91 -11.03
C THR A 460 60.01 26.15 -9.77
N GLY A 461 59.92 24.81 -9.85
CA GLY A 461 60.84 23.94 -9.18
C GLY A 461 60.34 22.59 -8.73
N THR A 462 60.51 21.60 -9.58
CA THR A 462 60.88 20.20 -9.36
C THR A 462 61.15 19.75 -7.91
N ASN A 463 60.42 18.71 -7.40
CA ASN A 463 60.91 17.36 -7.16
C ASN A 463 59.76 16.43 -6.83
#